data_68a119585f596851595936fc3149c92d
#
_entry.id   68a119585f596851595936fc3149c92d
#
_cell.length_a   1.000
_cell.length_b   1.000
_cell.length_c   1.000
_cell.angle_alpha   90.00
_cell.angle_beta   90.00
_cell.angle_gamma   90.00
#
_symmetry.space_group_name_H-M   'P 1'
#
loop_
_entity.id
_entity.type
_entity.pdbx_description
1 polymer ?
#
loop_
_entity_poly.entity_id
_entity_poly.type
_entity_poly.pdbx_seq_one_letter_code
_entity_poly.pdbx_strand_id
1 'polypeptide(L)'
;LLGCNPWGTSMIIDLPVGGVYPTMPHSFITSLGIGHQTGGLVDGPVYSTIFNSLTGVNMDGGINYLDIQPDIMVYHDSENDYSTNEPTICGTACLTFPFSVYEKEGRQTSGASVDANVYVNGGIIRHDPSKKRICLVFTAADKADGADPIINALHKYNIKGGFFLTGEFYEKFPKVVRRLVKE
;
A
#
# COMPACT_ATOMS: atom_id res chain seq x y z
N LEU A 1 0.62 1.80 0.84
CA LEU A 1 0.68 2.97 -0.03
C LEU A 1 1.24 4.20 0.67
N LEU A 2 0.75 4.58 1.83
CA LEU A 2 1.04 5.85 2.50
C LEU A 2 2.09 5.73 3.63
N GLY A 3 3.09 4.87 3.46
CA GLY A 3 4.23 4.80 4.37
C GLY A 3 4.19 3.69 5.43
N CYS A 4 3.11 2.92 5.55
CA CYS A 4 3.05 1.75 6.43
C CYS A 4 3.68 0.52 5.75
N ASN A 5 4.96 0.61 5.42
CA ASN A 5 5.75 -0.43 4.76
C ASN A 5 7.17 -0.44 5.34
N PRO A 6 8.01 -1.44 5.04
CA PRO A 6 9.37 -1.56 5.61
C PRO A 6 10.25 -0.32 5.40
N TRP A 7 10.07 0.40 4.30
CA TRP A 7 10.86 1.58 3.96
C TRP A 7 10.35 2.87 4.61
N GLY A 8 9.17 2.85 5.25
CA GLY A 8 8.57 4.03 5.88
C GLY A 8 8.20 5.16 4.91
N THR A 9 8.17 4.88 3.61
CA THR A 9 7.89 5.87 2.56
C THR A 9 6.56 5.60 1.86
N SER A 10 5.86 6.66 1.48
CA SER A 10 4.72 6.55 0.58
C SER A 10 5.18 6.03 -0.79
N MET A 11 4.28 5.38 -1.53
CA MET A 11 4.47 5.05 -2.94
C MET A 11 3.77 6.07 -3.86
N ILE A 12 3.30 7.18 -3.30
CA ILE A 12 2.62 8.25 -4.04
C ILE A 12 3.46 9.52 -3.94
N ILE A 13 3.84 10.06 -5.08
CA ILE A 13 4.69 11.24 -5.19
C ILE A 13 4.00 12.44 -4.52
N ASP A 14 4.75 13.17 -3.67
CA ASP A 14 4.33 14.34 -2.91
C ASP A 14 3.17 14.10 -1.91
N LEU A 15 2.78 12.85 -1.65
CA LEU A 15 1.73 12.53 -0.71
C LEU A 15 2.17 11.44 0.30
N PRO A 16 1.73 11.52 1.57
CA PRO A 16 0.93 12.61 2.17
C PRO A 16 1.77 13.87 2.40
N VAL A 17 1.11 15.01 2.43
CA VAL A 17 1.78 16.29 2.73
C VAL A 17 2.48 16.22 4.10
N GLY A 18 3.78 16.54 4.12
CA GLY A 18 4.61 16.45 5.32
C GLY A 18 5.06 15.02 5.68
N GLY A 19 4.75 14.03 4.86
CA GLY A 19 5.25 12.66 4.99
C GLY A 19 6.54 12.42 4.21
N VAL A 20 6.97 11.16 4.19
CA VAL A 20 8.07 10.67 3.34
C VAL A 20 7.46 10.05 2.08
N TYR A 21 7.96 10.41 0.92
CA TYR A 21 7.46 9.98 -0.38
C TYR A 21 8.59 9.96 -1.42
N PRO A 22 8.40 9.37 -2.62
CA PRO A 22 9.41 9.35 -3.66
C PRO A 22 9.81 10.76 -4.08
N THR A 23 11.12 11.03 -4.05
CA THR A 23 11.71 12.34 -4.38
C THR A 23 12.43 12.33 -5.71
N MET A 24 12.79 11.14 -6.20
CA MET A 24 13.51 10.94 -7.46
C MET A 24 12.81 9.91 -8.36
N PRO A 25 11.50 10.08 -8.67
CA PRO A 25 10.79 9.10 -9.49
C PRO A 25 11.41 8.98 -10.87
N HIS A 26 11.44 7.74 -11.41
CA HIS A 26 11.92 7.46 -12.75
C HIS A 26 10.97 8.05 -13.79
N SER A 27 11.24 9.27 -14.22
CA SER A 27 10.42 9.95 -15.18
C SER A 27 11.18 11.02 -15.96
N PHE A 28 10.68 11.33 -17.14
CA PHE A 28 11.24 12.40 -17.97
C PHE A 28 11.19 13.78 -17.28
N ILE A 29 10.16 14.03 -16.47
CA ILE A 29 10.04 15.29 -15.72
C ILE A 29 11.14 15.39 -14.66
N THR A 30 11.42 14.32 -13.94
CA THR A 30 12.47 14.26 -12.93
C THR A 30 13.84 14.43 -13.58
N SER A 31 14.15 13.71 -14.66
CA SER A 31 15.44 13.77 -15.33
C SER A 31 15.73 15.14 -15.96
N LEU A 32 14.71 15.91 -16.31
CA LEU A 32 14.87 17.29 -16.76
C LEU A 32 14.95 18.31 -15.61
N GLY A 33 14.68 17.90 -14.36
CA GLY A 33 14.66 18.80 -13.22
C GLY A 33 13.55 19.86 -13.26
N ILE A 34 12.44 19.58 -13.95
CA ILE A 34 11.35 20.55 -14.17
C ILE A 34 10.13 20.34 -13.27
N GLY A 35 10.19 19.40 -12.34
CA GLY A 35 9.14 19.17 -11.35
C GLY A 35 8.91 17.70 -10.99
N HIS A 36 7.78 17.43 -10.37
CA HIS A 36 7.32 16.09 -9.99
C HIS A 36 5.92 15.82 -10.53
N GLN A 37 5.57 14.54 -10.67
CA GLN A 37 4.21 14.11 -10.98
C GLN A 37 3.43 13.92 -9.67
N THR A 38 3.06 15.00 -9.00
CA THR A 38 2.30 14.96 -7.74
C THR A 38 1.08 14.05 -7.86
N GLY A 39 0.94 13.11 -6.94
CA GLY A 39 -0.14 12.13 -6.94
C GLY A 39 0.12 10.89 -7.81
N GLY A 40 1.23 10.85 -8.55
CA GLY A 40 1.64 9.67 -9.31
C GLY A 40 1.98 8.50 -8.39
N LEU A 41 1.44 7.31 -8.68
CA LEU A 41 1.80 6.07 -7.99
C LEU A 41 3.00 5.45 -8.68
N VAL A 42 4.11 5.30 -7.96
CA VAL A 42 5.26 4.52 -8.44
C VAL A 42 4.97 3.02 -8.36
N ASP A 43 5.65 2.22 -9.16
CA ASP A 43 5.43 0.76 -9.23
C ASP A 43 5.60 0.07 -7.88
N GLY A 44 6.49 0.60 -7.05
CA GLY A 44 6.72 0.09 -5.70
C GLY A 44 7.67 -1.12 -5.68
N PRO A 45 7.79 -1.79 -4.53
CA PRO A 45 8.82 -2.80 -4.34
C PRO A 45 8.62 -4.05 -5.20
N VAL A 46 9.74 -4.57 -5.73
CA VAL A 46 9.81 -5.83 -6.47
C VAL A 46 10.59 -6.88 -5.70
N TYR A 47 10.44 -8.15 -6.06
CA TYR A 47 11.28 -9.21 -5.49
C TYR A 47 12.76 -8.97 -5.79
N SER A 48 13.64 -9.19 -4.81
CA SER A 48 15.09 -9.02 -4.94
C SER A 48 15.67 -9.86 -6.08
N THR A 49 15.13 -11.05 -6.33
CA THR A 49 15.52 -11.89 -7.46
C THR A 49 15.19 -11.26 -8.81
N ILE A 50 14.07 -10.53 -8.92
CA ILE A 50 13.70 -9.79 -10.12
C ILE A 50 14.63 -8.59 -10.27
N PHE A 51 14.75 -7.75 -9.23
CA PHE A 51 15.61 -6.57 -9.24
C PHE A 51 17.04 -6.90 -9.71
N ASN A 52 17.65 -7.93 -9.13
CA ASN A 52 19.00 -8.36 -9.45
C ASN A 52 19.18 -8.97 -10.87
N SER A 53 18.07 -9.32 -11.54
CA SER A 53 18.09 -9.82 -12.92
C SER A 53 17.92 -8.72 -13.99
N LEU A 54 17.57 -7.50 -13.58
CA LEU A 54 17.28 -6.40 -14.49
C LEU A 54 18.57 -5.77 -15.03
N THR A 55 18.52 -5.34 -16.29
CA THR A 55 19.65 -4.66 -16.94
C THR A 55 19.54 -3.15 -16.74
N GLY A 56 20.64 -2.54 -16.30
CA GLY A 56 20.70 -1.08 -16.14
C GLY A 56 20.08 -0.55 -14.86
N VAL A 57 19.59 -1.41 -13.98
CA VAL A 57 19.10 -1.06 -12.65
C VAL A 57 20.11 -1.53 -11.60
N ASN A 58 20.44 -0.68 -10.67
CA ASN A 58 21.30 -0.99 -9.52
C ASN A 58 20.91 -0.09 -8.34
N MET A 59 21.59 -0.27 -7.21
CA MET A 59 21.33 0.51 -5.98
C MET A 59 22.18 1.79 -5.88
N ASP A 60 22.77 2.24 -6.98
CA ASP A 60 23.61 3.45 -7.00
C ASP A 60 22.73 4.71 -7.13
N GLY A 61 23.10 5.73 -6.39
CA GLY A 61 22.38 7.00 -6.36
C GLY A 61 21.04 6.94 -5.62
N GLY A 62 20.32 8.05 -5.59
CA GLY A 62 19.03 8.14 -4.93
C GLY A 62 19.02 7.78 -3.45
N ILE A 63 17.86 7.33 -2.96
CA ILE A 63 17.66 6.81 -1.60
C ILE A 63 17.48 5.31 -1.69
N ASN A 64 18.48 4.54 -1.31
CA ASN A 64 18.52 3.08 -1.50
C ASN A 64 18.05 2.27 -0.30
N TYR A 65 17.76 2.90 0.84
CA TYR A 65 17.23 2.24 2.05
C TYR A 65 18.03 1.02 2.55
N LEU A 66 19.35 0.95 2.30
CA LEU A 66 20.18 -0.24 2.55
C LEU A 66 20.05 -0.80 3.97
N ASP A 67 19.88 0.07 4.97
CA ASP A 67 19.78 -0.35 6.39
C ASP A 67 18.45 -1.02 6.74
N ILE A 68 17.43 -0.90 5.87
CA ILE A 68 16.07 -1.37 6.14
C ILE A 68 15.45 -2.15 4.96
N GLN A 69 16.26 -2.49 3.94
CA GLN A 69 15.79 -3.35 2.85
C GLN A 69 15.53 -4.76 3.37
N PRO A 70 14.33 -5.33 3.18
CA PRO A 70 14.11 -6.73 3.47
C PRO A 70 14.81 -7.62 2.43
N ASP A 71 15.27 -8.81 2.84
CA ASP A 71 16.02 -9.73 1.99
C ASP A 71 15.28 -10.15 0.70
N ILE A 72 13.94 -10.19 0.75
CA ILE A 72 13.10 -10.71 -0.32
C ILE A 72 12.57 -9.66 -1.28
N MET A 73 12.61 -8.39 -0.91
CA MET A 73 12.04 -7.29 -1.71
C MET A 73 12.96 -6.08 -1.70
N VAL A 74 12.97 -5.34 -2.80
CA VAL A 74 13.76 -4.11 -2.98
C VAL A 74 12.85 -2.96 -3.38
N TYR A 75 13.08 -1.80 -2.78
CA TYR A 75 12.57 -0.51 -3.23
C TYR A 75 13.73 0.49 -3.26
N HIS A 76 13.83 1.29 -4.32
CA HIS A 76 14.87 2.26 -4.50
C HIS A 76 14.31 3.56 -5.08
N ASP A 77 14.35 4.66 -4.32
CA ASP A 77 13.92 5.98 -4.80
C ASP A 77 15.04 6.62 -5.64
N SER A 78 15.08 6.28 -6.90
CA SER A 78 16.08 6.78 -7.86
C SER A 78 15.48 6.98 -9.24
N GLU A 79 15.91 8.06 -9.91
CA GLU A 79 15.51 8.32 -11.30
C GLU A 79 16.03 7.26 -12.29
N ASN A 80 17.03 6.46 -11.90
CA ASN A 80 17.58 5.38 -12.70
C ASN A 80 16.85 4.04 -12.48
N ASP A 81 15.89 3.98 -11.56
CA ASP A 81 15.16 2.75 -11.25
C ASP A 81 13.75 2.76 -11.86
N TYR A 82 13.66 2.21 -13.06
CA TYR A 82 12.37 2.01 -13.74
C TYR A 82 11.54 0.86 -13.17
N SER A 83 12.12 0.03 -12.29
CA SER A 83 11.48 -1.18 -11.81
C SER A 83 10.67 -1.00 -10.54
N THR A 84 11.07 -0.05 -9.70
CA THR A 84 10.39 0.22 -8.42
C THR A 84 9.88 1.64 -8.29
N ASN A 85 10.41 2.57 -9.09
CA ASN A 85 10.19 4.01 -8.90
C ASN A 85 9.58 4.72 -10.12
N GLU A 86 9.06 3.98 -11.10
CA GLU A 86 8.37 4.57 -12.26
C GLU A 86 6.91 4.88 -11.92
N PRO A 87 6.45 6.14 -12.04
CA PRO A 87 5.04 6.48 -11.92
C PRO A 87 4.29 6.15 -13.20
N THR A 88 3.47 5.10 -13.18
CA THR A 88 2.70 4.68 -14.34
C THR A 88 1.29 5.26 -14.34
N ILE A 89 0.75 5.55 -15.54
CA ILE A 89 -0.62 6.06 -15.71
C ILE A 89 -1.65 5.03 -15.22
N CYS A 90 -1.45 3.75 -15.56
CA CYS A 90 -2.36 2.68 -15.14
C CYS A 90 -2.33 2.46 -13.62
N GLY A 91 -1.13 2.45 -13.00
CA GLY A 91 -0.99 2.38 -11.55
C GLY A 91 -1.68 3.55 -10.85
N THR A 92 -1.43 4.77 -11.31
CA THR A 92 -2.05 5.98 -10.77
C THR A 92 -3.58 5.98 -10.96
N ALA A 93 -4.09 5.56 -12.11
CA ALA A 93 -5.52 5.46 -12.35
C ALA A 93 -6.22 4.49 -11.38
N CYS A 94 -5.55 3.42 -10.96
CA CYS A 94 -6.08 2.49 -9.96
C CYS A 94 -6.32 3.14 -8.58
N LEU A 95 -5.68 4.26 -8.26
CA LEU A 95 -5.91 5.01 -7.02
C LEU A 95 -7.26 5.73 -6.99
N THR A 96 -7.84 6.05 -8.14
CA THR A 96 -9.09 6.82 -8.21
C THR A 96 -10.25 6.13 -7.50
N PHE A 97 -10.35 4.81 -7.64
CA PHE A 97 -11.40 4.04 -6.98
C PHE A 97 -11.25 4.01 -5.45
N PRO A 98 -10.13 3.54 -4.86
CA PRO A 98 -10.00 3.52 -3.41
C PRO A 98 -10.08 4.92 -2.79
N PHE A 99 -9.52 5.95 -3.42
CA PHE A 99 -9.61 7.31 -2.88
C PHE A 99 -11.03 7.88 -2.95
N SER A 100 -11.81 7.56 -3.98
CA SER A 100 -13.22 7.97 -4.05
C SER A 100 -14.07 7.32 -2.95
N VAL A 101 -13.77 6.06 -2.61
CA VAL A 101 -14.44 5.37 -1.49
C VAL A 101 -14.05 6.01 -0.17
N TYR A 102 -12.76 6.23 0.08
CA TYR A 102 -12.28 6.86 1.31
C TYR A 102 -12.76 8.31 1.46
N GLU A 103 -12.83 9.07 0.37
CA GLU A 103 -13.40 10.42 0.40
C GLU A 103 -14.88 10.40 0.82
N LYS A 104 -15.66 9.47 0.28
CA LYS A 104 -17.06 9.29 0.66
C LYS A 104 -17.22 8.92 2.13
N GLU A 105 -16.42 7.97 2.61
CA GLU A 105 -16.39 7.57 4.02
C GLU A 105 -15.95 8.73 4.92
N GLY A 106 -14.90 9.47 4.53
CA GLY A 106 -14.42 10.65 5.25
C GLY A 106 -15.46 11.75 5.35
N ARG A 107 -16.24 12.00 4.30
CA ARG A 107 -17.36 12.96 4.32
C ARG A 107 -18.49 12.52 5.25
N GLN A 108 -18.76 11.23 5.34
CA GLN A 108 -19.78 10.69 6.25
C GLN A 108 -19.36 10.77 7.71
N THR A 109 -18.05 10.72 7.99
CA THR A 109 -17.50 10.81 9.35
C THR A 109 -17.21 12.24 9.81
N SER A 110 -17.17 13.22 8.91
CA SER A 110 -16.94 14.63 9.28
C SER A 110 -18.07 15.27 10.09
N GLY A 111 -19.15 14.55 10.38
CA GLY A 111 -20.17 14.91 11.37
C GLY A 111 -20.04 14.20 12.72
N ALA A 112 -19.05 13.32 12.92
CA ALA A 112 -18.86 12.54 14.13
C ALA A 112 -17.46 12.77 14.71
N SER A 113 -17.40 13.35 15.90
CA SER A 113 -16.29 13.43 16.88
C SER A 113 -14.85 13.33 16.34
N VAL A 114 -14.00 14.23 16.83
CA VAL A 114 -12.54 14.21 16.69
C VAL A 114 -12.02 12.78 16.63
N ASP A 115 -11.35 12.43 15.52
CA ASP A 115 -10.68 11.14 15.36
C ASP A 115 -9.66 10.98 16.50
N ALA A 116 -9.98 10.11 17.45
CA ALA A 116 -9.14 9.84 18.62
C ALA A 116 -8.04 8.80 18.31
N ASN A 117 -7.80 8.47 17.04
CA ASN A 117 -6.71 7.59 16.64
C ASN A 117 -5.35 8.26 16.86
N VAL A 118 -4.35 7.45 17.18
CA VAL A 118 -2.97 7.91 17.31
C VAL A 118 -2.24 7.67 15.99
N TYR A 119 -1.62 8.74 15.49
CA TYR A 119 -0.88 8.73 14.22
C TYR A 119 0.61 8.93 14.47
N VAL A 120 1.43 8.25 13.69
CA VAL A 120 2.87 8.50 13.55
C VAL A 120 3.20 8.47 12.07
N ASN A 121 3.87 9.52 11.59
CA ASN A 121 4.23 9.69 10.18
C ASN A 121 3.05 9.49 9.20
N GLY A 122 1.86 9.97 9.59
CA GLY A 122 0.65 9.85 8.78
C GLY A 122 -0.06 8.49 8.83
N GLY A 123 0.54 7.48 9.45
CA GLY A 123 -0.07 6.16 9.64
C GLY A 123 -0.78 6.03 10.98
N ILE A 124 -1.94 5.37 11.02
CA ILE A 124 -2.61 5.01 12.27
C ILE A 124 -1.81 3.89 12.94
N ILE A 125 -1.17 4.19 14.07
CA ILE A 125 -0.46 3.20 14.88
C ILE A 125 -1.32 2.64 16.01
N ARG A 126 -2.39 3.32 16.36
CA ARG A 126 -3.31 2.90 17.39
C ARG A 126 -4.68 3.55 17.18
N HIS A 127 -5.73 2.76 17.27
CA HIS A 127 -7.09 3.27 17.39
C HIS A 127 -7.29 4.01 18.71
N ASP A 128 -8.41 4.72 18.82
CA ASP A 128 -8.83 5.43 20.03
C ASP A 128 -8.45 4.64 21.31
N PRO A 129 -7.46 5.10 22.09
CA PRO A 129 -6.95 4.37 23.24
C PRO A 129 -7.95 4.28 24.40
N SER A 130 -9.02 5.09 24.37
CA SER A 130 -10.12 4.99 25.33
C SER A 130 -11.00 3.77 25.11
N LYS A 131 -10.89 3.12 23.94
CA LYS A 131 -11.70 1.97 23.56
C LYS A 131 -10.83 0.72 23.39
N LYS A 132 -11.22 -0.36 24.04
CA LYS A 132 -10.58 -1.66 23.87
C LYS A 132 -11.02 -2.29 22.55
N ARG A 133 -10.29 -2.02 21.48
CA ARG A 133 -10.57 -2.53 20.12
C ARG A 133 -9.35 -3.22 19.55
N ILE A 134 -9.59 -4.29 18.80
CA ILE A 134 -8.58 -4.96 17.98
C ILE A 134 -9.12 -5.05 16.55
N CYS A 135 -8.22 -4.98 15.58
CA CYS A 135 -8.53 -5.27 14.18
C CYS A 135 -7.96 -6.64 13.85
N LEU A 136 -8.80 -7.54 13.34
CA LEU A 136 -8.38 -8.82 12.80
C LEU A 136 -8.06 -8.64 11.33
N VAL A 137 -6.84 -9.02 10.94
CA VAL A 137 -6.35 -8.90 9.57
C VAL A 137 -5.93 -10.28 9.09
N PHE A 138 -6.35 -10.63 7.88
CA PHE A 138 -6.05 -11.89 7.22
C PHE A 138 -5.39 -11.63 5.88
N THR A 139 -4.36 -12.39 5.56
CA THR A 139 -3.68 -12.34 4.26
C THR A 139 -3.77 -13.69 3.57
N ALA A 140 -3.95 -13.69 2.27
CA ALA A 140 -3.92 -14.91 1.48
C ALA A 140 -3.39 -14.66 0.06
N ALA A 141 -2.60 -15.61 -0.45
CA ALA A 141 -2.00 -15.54 -1.77
C ALA A 141 -2.59 -16.58 -2.73
N ASP A 142 -2.32 -17.87 -2.51
CA ASP A 142 -2.59 -18.95 -3.45
C ASP A 142 -3.44 -20.09 -2.87
N LYS A 143 -3.86 -19.99 -1.62
CA LYS A 143 -4.64 -21.02 -0.90
C LYS A 143 -5.83 -20.41 -0.19
N ALA A 144 -6.95 -21.15 -0.16
CA ALA A 144 -8.20 -20.73 0.47
C ALA A 144 -8.70 -21.69 1.56
N ASP A 145 -7.87 -22.64 2.00
CA ASP A 145 -8.27 -23.70 2.96
C ASP A 145 -8.81 -23.17 4.29
N GLY A 146 -8.30 -22.01 4.73
CA GLY A 146 -8.74 -21.34 5.93
C GLY A 146 -9.97 -20.43 5.77
N ALA A 147 -10.44 -20.19 4.54
CA ALA A 147 -11.47 -19.18 4.29
C ALA A 147 -12.79 -19.49 4.99
N ASP A 148 -13.32 -20.70 4.82
CA ASP A 148 -14.61 -21.09 5.42
C ASP A 148 -14.58 -21.07 6.95
N PRO A 149 -13.60 -21.66 7.64
CA PRO A 149 -13.48 -21.55 9.09
C PRO A 149 -13.40 -20.10 9.59
N ILE A 150 -12.62 -19.24 8.92
CA ILE A 150 -12.48 -17.84 9.30
C ILE A 150 -13.79 -17.08 9.11
N ILE A 151 -14.42 -17.18 7.94
CA ILE A 151 -15.69 -16.53 7.64
C ILE A 151 -16.77 -16.97 8.63
N ASN A 152 -16.89 -18.26 8.88
CA ASN A 152 -17.88 -18.80 9.82
C ASN A 152 -17.64 -18.31 11.26
N ALA A 153 -16.37 -18.19 11.68
CA ALA A 153 -16.03 -17.65 12.99
C ALA A 153 -16.38 -16.16 13.10
N LEU A 154 -16.01 -15.36 12.10
CA LEU A 154 -16.35 -13.94 12.05
C LEU A 154 -17.85 -13.72 12.10
N HIS A 155 -18.60 -14.46 11.31
CA HIS A 155 -20.06 -14.41 11.29
C HIS A 155 -20.67 -14.83 12.62
N LYS A 156 -20.22 -15.97 13.20
CA LYS A 156 -20.70 -16.48 14.49
C LYS A 156 -20.59 -15.45 15.61
N TYR A 157 -19.50 -14.69 15.62
CA TYR A 157 -19.22 -13.70 16.67
C TYR A 157 -19.61 -12.28 16.27
N ASN A 158 -20.20 -12.09 15.10
CA ASN A 158 -20.56 -10.79 14.53
C ASN A 158 -19.36 -9.81 14.50
N ILE A 159 -18.22 -10.30 14.04
CA ILE A 159 -16.96 -9.55 13.96
C ILE A 159 -16.64 -9.30 12.49
N LYS A 160 -16.11 -8.12 12.17
CA LYS A 160 -15.56 -7.81 10.85
C LYS A 160 -14.05 -8.02 10.83
N GLY A 161 -13.53 -8.53 9.71
CA GLY A 161 -12.11 -8.69 9.45
C GLY A 161 -11.65 -7.89 8.23
N GLY A 162 -10.40 -7.45 8.23
CA GLY A 162 -9.74 -6.90 7.05
C GLY A 162 -9.04 -8.02 6.27
N PHE A 163 -9.22 -8.06 4.95
CA PHE A 163 -8.62 -9.08 4.09
C PHE A 163 -7.71 -8.45 3.04
N PHE A 164 -6.46 -8.88 3.02
CA PHE A 164 -5.45 -8.48 2.03
C PHE A 164 -5.14 -9.70 1.16
N LEU A 165 -5.63 -9.69 -0.06
CA LEU A 165 -5.60 -10.81 -0.98
C LEU A 165 -4.78 -10.45 -2.21
N THR A 166 -3.98 -11.39 -2.71
CA THR A 166 -3.24 -11.20 -3.97
C THR A 166 -4.17 -11.29 -5.19
N GLY A 167 -3.72 -10.76 -6.34
CA GLY A 167 -4.43 -10.93 -7.61
C GLY A 167 -4.67 -12.39 -7.95
N GLU A 168 -3.67 -13.26 -7.71
CA GLU A 168 -3.78 -14.70 -7.91
C GLU A 168 -4.91 -15.33 -7.09
N PHE A 169 -5.11 -14.87 -5.84
CA PHE A 169 -6.22 -15.34 -5.01
C PHE A 169 -7.58 -14.95 -5.60
N TYR A 170 -7.71 -13.73 -6.13
CA TYR A 170 -8.93 -13.27 -6.79
C TYR A 170 -9.28 -14.14 -8.01
N GLU A 171 -8.28 -14.49 -8.82
CA GLU A 171 -8.46 -15.32 -10.01
C GLU A 171 -8.83 -16.77 -9.66
N LYS A 172 -8.12 -17.36 -8.69
CA LYS A 172 -8.32 -18.76 -8.31
C LYS A 172 -9.60 -19.01 -7.50
N PHE A 173 -9.97 -18.04 -6.64
CA PHE A 173 -11.06 -18.23 -5.66
C PHE A 173 -12.14 -17.15 -5.70
N PRO A 174 -12.71 -16.80 -6.88
CA PRO A 174 -13.67 -15.70 -7.00
C PRO A 174 -14.97 -15.92 -6.20
N LYS A 175 -15.32 -17.16 -5.90
CA LYS A 175 -16.48 -17.48 -5.05
C LYS A 175 -16.22 -17.13 -3.58
N VAL A 176 -15.01 -17.40 -3.10
CA VAL A 176 -14.57 -17.05 -1.73
C VAL A 176 -14.51 -15.54 -1.57
N VAL A 177 -13.92 -14.83 -2.55
CA VAL A 177 -13.86 -13.35 -2.53
C VAL A 177 -15.24 -12.74 -2.46
N ARG A 178 -16.19 -13.19 -3.30
CA ARG A 178 -17.59 -12.71 -3.24
C ARG A 178 -18.25 -12.95 -1.90
N ARG A 179 -17.94 -14.07 -1.24
CA ARG A 179 -18.46 -14.37 0.08
C ARG A 179 -17.87 -13.45 1.14
N LEU A 180 -16.55 -13.21 1.11
CA LEU A 180 -15.87 -12.28 2.03
C LEU A 180 -16.43 -10.85 1.96
N VAL A 181 -16.80 -10.39 0.75
CA VAL A 181 -17.37 -9.05 0.56
C VAL A 181 -18.81 -8.95 1.05
N LYS A 182 -19.56 -10.08 1.02
CA LYS A 182 -20.98 -10.10 1.38
C LYS A 182 -21.20 -10.17 2.89
N GLU A 183 -20.32 -10.81 3.62
CA GLU A 183 -20.44 -11.06 5.06
C GLU A 183 -19.54 -10.12 5.88
#